data_4c6e5fb54b05ed13a09d2beaf6fc8969
#
_entry.id   4c6e5fb54b05ed13a09d2beaf6fc8969
#
_cell.length_a   1.000
_cell.length_b   1.000
_cell.length_c   1.000
_cell.angle_alpha   90.00
_cell.angle_beta   90.00
_cell.angle_gamma   90.00
#
_symmetry.space_group_name_H-M   'P 1'
#
loop_
_entity.id
_entity.type
_entity.pdbx_description
1 polymer ?
#
loop_
_entity_poly.entity_id
_entity_poly.type
_entity_poly.pdbx_seq_one_letter_code
_entity_poly.pdbx_strand_id
1 'polypeptide(L)'
;DTQAVYESIRNGDVTISHEVWQSTFGKSFYTAMAKGGIIDAGTHTAKTLEEVGVPQWVVDKNLCPGLPDYKALIKCASVFATPDSGGKGRILEGPQSWHGEEYPDRVEALLGDDWVVKFAGSADAIWADHASAKKEGRATLTFNWTPNFTDADGFVFIEWPPFYPGCRKQDGGDSKCGSPIGWLKKA
;
A
#
# COMPACT_ATOMS: atom_id res chain seq x y z
N ASP A 1 7.67 -10.84 9.57
CA ASP A 1 6.23 -10.82 9.27
C ASP A 1 5.48 -10.17 10.44
N THR A 2 4.76 -9.09 10.19
CA THR A 2 4.05 -8.30 11.21
C THR A 2 3.05 -9.15 12.01
N GLN A 3 2.47 -10.18 11.41
CA GLN A 3 1.53 -11.05 12.11
C GLN A 3 2.21 -12.04 13.06
N ALA A 4 3.43 -12.47 12.74
CA ALA A 4 4.21 -13.38 13.59
C ALA A 4 4.61 -12.71 14.91
N VAL A 5 4.73 -11.37 14.96
CA VAL A 5 5.11 -10.63 16.16
C VAL A 5 4.10 -10.83 17.30
N TYR A 6 2.81 -11.02 16.97
CA TYR A 6 1.79 -11.23 18.01
C TYR A 6 1.99 -12.54 18.79
N GLU A 7 2.39 -13.62 18.10
CA GLU A 7 2.72 -14.86 18.79
C GLU A 7 4.02 -14.73 19.60
N SER A 8 5.02 -14.03 19.07
CA SER A 8 6.28 -13.76 19.80
C SER A 8 6.04 -12.94 21.07
N ILE A 9 5.14 -11.95 21.04
CA ILE A 9 4.74 -11.20 22.24
C ILE A 9 4.06 -12.13 23.26
N ARG A 10 3.14 -12.96 22.80
CA ARG A 10 2.40 -13.91 23.67
C ARG A 10 3.32 -14.93 24.32
N ASN A 11 4.35 -15.37 23.61
CA ASN A 11 5.34 -16.32 24.13
C ASN A 11 6.41 -15.66 25.01
N GLY A 12 6.45 -14.33 25.06
CA GLY A 12 7.47 -13.57 25.82
C GLY A 12 8.82 -13.41 25.09
N ASP A 13 8.90 -13.77 23.81
CA ASP A 13 10.11 -13.61 23.01
C ASP A 13 10.35 -12.13 22.64
N VAL A 14 9.26 -11.36 22.56
CA VAL A 14 9.24 -9.91 22.27
C VAL A 14 8.33 -9.25 23.28
N THR A 15 8.73 -8.09 23.81
CA THR A 15 7.98 -7.37 24.84
C THR A 15 6.91 -6.46 24.27
N ILE A 16 7.16 -5.85 23.12
CA ILE A 16 6.30 -4.83 22.52
C ILE A 16 6.48 -4.78 21.00
N SER A 17 5.41 -4.49 20.29
CA SER A 17 5.44 -4.01 18.91
C SER A 17 5.11 -2.52 18.87
N HIS A 18 5.97 -1.72 18.27
CA HIS A 18 5.75 -0.28 18.10
C HIS A 18 5.03 0.05 16.78
N GLU A 19 4.84 -0.94 15.92
CA GLU A 19 4.41 -0.72 14.54
C GLU A 19 3.24 -1.66 14.20
N VAL A 20 2.04 -1.26 14.61
CA VAL A 20 0.81 -1.93 14.22
C VAL A 20 0.02 -1.01 13.29
N TRP A 21 0.03 -1.33 12.01
CA TRP A 21 -0.71 -0.62 10.96
C TRP A 21 -2.18 -1.02 11.01
N GLN A 22 -3.00 -0.15 11.59
CA GLN A 22 -4.40 -0.47 11.85
C GLN A 22 -5.22 -0.61 10.55
N SER A 23 -4.88 0.16 9.52
CA SER A 23 -5.54 0.11 8.20
C SER A 23 -5.35 -1.24 7.51
N THR A 24 -4.17 -1.84 7.64
CA THR A 24 -3.81 -3.10 6.99
C THR A 24 -4.03 -4.30 7.91
N PHE A 25 -3.53 -4.23 9.14
CA PHE A 25 -3.48 -5.36 10.06
C PHE A 25 -4.47 -5.26 11.23
N GLY A 26 -5.39 -4.28 11.22
CA GLY A 26 -6.30 -4.05 12.34
C GLY A 26 -7.12 -5.28 12.70
N LYS A 27 -7.66 -6.01 11.72
CA LYS A 27 -8.43 -7.24 11.97
C LYS A 27 -7.58 -8.33 12.65
N SER A 28 -6.35 -8.56 12.18
CA SER A 28 -5.44 -9.55 12.77
C SER A 28 -4.99 -9.14 14.18
N PHE A 29 -4.74 -7.84 14.38
CA PHE A 29 -4.42 -7.28 15.70
C PHE A 29 -5.54 -7.50 16.72
N TYR A 30 -6.77 -7.12 16.38
CA TYR A 30 -7.91 -7.33 17.29
C TYR A 30 -8.21 -8.81 17.52
N THR A 31 -8.02 -9.66 16.52
CA THR A 31 -8.13 -11.11 16.68
C THR A 31 -7.06 -11.66 17.64
N ALA A 32 -5.83 -11.16 17.51
CA ALA A 32 -4.75 -11.54 18.42
C ALA A 32 -5.01 -11.10 19.87
N MET A 33 -5.52 -9.88 20.07
CA MET A 33 -5.95 -9.38 21.39
C MET A 33 -7.05 -10.25 22.00
N ALA A 34 -8.06 -10.63 21.21
CA ALA A 34 -9.16 -11.48 21.67
C ALA A 34 -8.72 -12.86 22.15
N LYS A 35 -7.59 -13.39 21.66
CA LYS A 35 -6.96 -14.62 22.14
C LYS A 35 -6.29 -14.46 23.52
N GLY A 36 -6.09 -13.22 23.99
CA GLY A 36 -5.37 -12.90 25.21
C GLY A 36 -3.83 -12.90 25.08
N GLY A 37 -3.16 -12.42 26.12
CA GLY A 37 -1.69 -12.32 26.17
C GLY A 37 -1.11 -11.12 25.40
N ILE A 38 -1.95 -10.28 24.79
CA ILE A 38 -1.58 -9.04 24.10
C ILE A 38 -2.56 -7.95 24.50
N ILE A 39 -2.08 -6.75 24.68
CA ILE A 39 -2.91 -5.57 25.00
C ILE A 39 -2.67 -4.46 23.96
N ASP A 40 -3.66 -3.61 23.76
CA ASP A 40 -3.47 -2.34 23.04
C ASP A 40 -2.71 -1.36 23.96
N ALA A 41 -1.45 -1.14 23.69
CA ALA A 41 -0.57 -0.25 24.46
C ALA A 41 -0.69 1.23 24.01
N GLY A 42 -1.66 1.54 23.17
CA GLY A 42 -1.99 2.90 22.75
C GLY A 42 -1.63 3.22 21.30
N THR A 43 -1.75 4.49 20.96
CA THR A 43 -1.60 4.99 19.58
C THR A 43 -0.47 6.01 19.51
N HIS A 44 0.28 6.00 18.43
CA HIS A 44 1.25 7.06 18.12
C HIS A 44 0.53 8.34 17.68
N THR A 45 1.21 9.48 17.80
CA THR A 45 0.69 10.76 17.33
C THR A 45 0.81 10.95 15.81
N ALA A 46 1.57 10.10 15.13
CA ALA A 46 1.75 10.15 13.69
C ALA A 46 0.52 9.59 12.96
N LYS A 47 -0.02 10.35 12.04
CA LYS A 47 -1.00 9.87 11.07
C LYS A 47 -0.30 8.96 10.07
N THR A 48 -1.03 7.98 9.56
CA THR A 48 -0.54 7.01 8.59
C THR A 48 -1.41 7.00 7.35
N LEU A 49 -0.76 6.79 6.22
CA LEU A 49 -1.41 6.46 4.97
C LEU A 49 -0.64 5.30 4.35
N GLU A 50 -1.35 4.27 3.94
CA GLU A 50 -0.86 3.12 3.19
C GLU A 50 -1.60 3.14 1.86
N GLU A 51 -0.92 3.47 0.77
CA GLU A 51 -1.58 3.64 -0.53
C GLU A 51 -0.58 3.49 -1.69
N VAL A 52 -1.10 3.26 -2.88
CA VAL A 52 -0.34 3.28 -4.13
C VAL A 52 0.02 4.71 -4.52
N GLY A 53 1.21 4.89 -5.04
CA GLY A 53 1.67 6.19 -5.51
C GLY A 53 2.90 6.09 -6.40
N VAL A 54 3.44 7.24 -6.72
CA VAL A 54 4.62 7.39 -7.57
C VAL A 54 5.70 8.21 -6.86
N PRO A 55 6.98 7.94 -7.10
CA PRO A 55 8.04 8.83 -6.67
C PRO A 55 7.85 10.24 -7.25
N GLN A 56 8.21 11.28 -6.49
CA GLN A 56 8.01 12.69 -6.85
C GLN A 56 8.52 13.03 -8.27
N TRP A 57 9.68 12.47 -8.66
CA TRP A 57 10.26 12.73 -9.98
C TRP A 57 9.40 12.27 -11.17
N VAL A 58 8.47 11.33 -10.98
CA VAL A 58 7.51 10.93 -12.02
C VAL A 58 6.54 12.06 -12.33
N VAL A 59 6.10 12.76 -11.27
CA VAL A 59 5.23 13.95 -11.39
C VAL A 59 6.03 15.12 -11.95
N ASP A 60 7.23 15.39 -11.43
CA ASP A 60 8.09 16.50 -11.86
C ASP A 60 8.44 16.42 -13.36
N LYS A 61 8.67 15.22 -13.87
CA LYS A 61 8.91 14.97 -15.30
C LYS A 61 7.64 14.91 -16.13
N ASN A 62 6.48 15.02 -15.49
CA ASN A 62 5.17 14.95 -16.13
C ASN A 62 5.01 13.69 -17.03
N LEU A 63 5.48 12.55 -16.55
CA LEU A 63 5.45 11.29 -17.32
C LEU A 63 4.02 10.77 -17.53
N CYS A 64 3.11 11.10 -16.61
CA CYS A 64 1.68 10.83 -16.72
C CYS A 64 0.92 12.10 -16.34
N PRO A 65 0.55 12.93 -17.32
CA PRO A 65 -0.12 14.21 -17.07
C PRO A 65 -1.46 14.03 -16.34
N GLY A 66 -1.64 14.79 -15.27
CA GLY A 66 -2.85 14.75 -14.43
C GLY A 66 -2.68 14.00 -13.12
N LEU A 67 -1.53 13.34 -12.88
CA LEU A 67 -1.23 12.81 -11.55
C LEU A 67 -1.21 13.96 -10.52
N PRO A 68 -1.67 13.72 -9.30
CA PRO A 68 -2.02 12.43 -8.69
C PRO A 68 -3.48 11.95 -8.86
N ASP A 69 -4.35 12.63 -9.61
CA ASP A 69 -5.72 12.11 -9.85
C ASP A 69 -5.65 10.73 -10.51
N TYR A 70 -6.28 9.71 -9.90
CA TYR A 70 -6.30 8.34 -10.42
C TYR A 70 -6.81 8.23 -11.87
N LYS A 71 -7.66 9.17 -12.30
CA LYS A 71 -8.19 9.20 -13.67
C LYS A 71 -7.11 9.41 -14.73
N ALA A 72 -5.97 10.01 -14.34
CA ALA A 72 -4.81 10.12 -15.22
C ALA A 72 -4.26 8.75 -15.60
N LEU A 73 -4.27 7.80 -14.65
CA LEU A 73 -3.77 6.45 -14.86
C LEU A 73 -4.50 5.72 -16.00
N ILE A 74 -5.80 5.97 -16.18
CA ILE A 74 -6.61 5.35 -17.25
C ILE A 74 -5.97 5.54 -18.64
N LYS A 75 -5.26 6.66 -18.85
CA LYS A 75 -4.62 7.01 -20.13
C LYS A 75 -3.12 6.74 -20.16
N CYS A 76 -2.54 6.35 -19.04
CA CYS A 76 -1.09 6.23 -18.86
C CYS A 76 -0.60 4.79 -18.66
N ALA A 77 -1.41 3.76 -18.87
CA ALA A 77 -1.04 2.37 -18.61
C ALA A 77 0.30 2.00 -19.26
N SER A 78 0.50 2.36 -20.52
CA SER A 78 1.74 2.06 -21.25
C SER A 78 3.00 2.71 -20.67
N VAL A 79 2.86 3.85 -19.95
CA VAL A 79 3.99 4.54 -19.29
C VAL A 79 4.53 3.73 -18.12
N PHE A 80 3.67 2.95 -17.49
CA PHE A 80 3.98 2.12 -16.34
C PHE A 80 4.15 0.62 -16.69
N ALA A 81 4.14 0.29 -17.99
CA ALA A 81 4.34 -1.07 -18.42
C ALA A 81 5.77 -1.54 -18.14
N THR A 82 5.89 -2.79 -17.73
CA THR A 82 7.17 -3.48 -17.45
C THR A 82 7.20 -4.83 -18.15
N PRO A 83 8.38 -5.45 -18.35
CA PRO A 83 8.48 -6.75 -19.03
C PRO A 83 7.58 -7.83 -18.42
N ASP A 84 7.38 -7.82 -17.10
CA ASP A 84 6.57 -8.79 -16.37
C ASP A 84 5.08 -8.48 -16.35
N SER A 85 4.66 -7.32 -16.86
CA SER A 85 3.24 -6.89 -16.86
C SER A 85 2.47 -7.32 -18.14
N GLY A 86 3.16 -7.93 -19.11
CA GLY A 86 2.52 -8.34 -20.36
C GLY A 86 2.01 -7.15 -21.21
N GLY A 87 2.68 -6.00 -21.11
CA GLY A 87 2.31 -4.77 -21.84
C GLY A 87 1.26 -3.91 -21.14
N LYS A 88 0.70 -4.35 -20.02
CA LYS A 88 -0.22 -3.59 -19.19
C LYS A 88 0.54 -2.66 -18.25
N GLY A 89 -0.10 -1.59 -17.79
CA GLY A 89 0.41 -0.80 -16.68
C GLY A 89 0.57 -1.67 -15.42
N ARG A 90 1.71 -1.56 -14.75
CA ARG A 90 2.01 -2.33 -13.54
C ARG A 90 1.83 -1.48 -12.30
N ILE A 91 1.07 -1.99 -11.34
CA ILE A 91 1.11 -1.58 -9.94
C ILE A 91 1.92 -2.63 -9.18
N LEU A 92 3.01 -2.24 -8.54
CA LEU A 92 3.79 -3.13 -7.69
C LEU A 92 3.31 -2.98 -6.25
N GLU A 93 2.58 -3.99 -5.78
CA GLU A 93 2.05 -4.09 -4.42
C GLU A 93 3.07 -4.77 -3.51
N GLY A 94 2.88 -4.64 -2.19
CA GLY A 94 3.62 -5.42 -1.19
C GLY A 94 3.33 -6.93 -1.26
N PRO A 95 3.83 -7.70 -0.30
CA PRO A 95 3.46 -9.11 -0.19
C PRO A 95 1.94 -9.31 -0.19
N GLN A 96 1.44 -10.30 -0.93
CA GLN A 96 -0.01 -10.55 -1.02
C GLN A 96 -0.67 -10.75 0.35
N SER A 97 0.09 -11.21 1.36
CA SER A 97 -0.40 -11.34 2.73
C SER A 97 -0.75 -10.01 3.42
N TRP A 98 -0.37 -8.86 2.85
CA TRP A 98 -0.67 -7.55 3.44
C TRP A 98 -2.12 -7.14 3.16
N HIS A 99 -2.51 -7.07 1.90
CA HIS A 99 -3.81 -6.53 1.48
C HIS A 99 -4.70 -7.52 0.74
N GLY A 100 -4.18 -8.74 0.40
CA GLY A 100 -4.94 -9.73 -0.35
C GLY A 100 -5.39 -9.23 -1.72
N GLU A 101 -6.70 -9.23 -1.95
CA GLU A 101 -7.30 -8.80 -3.22
C GLU A 101 -7.74 -7.33 -3.23
N GLU A 102 -7.43 -6.54 -2.19
CA GLU A 102 -7.92 -5.16 -2.11
C GLU A 102 -7.49 -4.30 -3.30
N TYR A 103 -6.20 -4.33 -3.65
CA TYR A 103 -5.69 -3.57 -4.80
C TYR A 103 -6.06 -4.18 -6.15
N PRO A 104 -6.00 -5.50 -6.37
CA PRO A 104 -6.56 -6.11 -7.55
C PRO A 104 -8.03 -5.73 -7.79
N ASP A 105 -8.88 -5.82 -6.78
CA ASP A 105 -10.30 -5.46 -6.87
C ASP A 105 -10.49 -3.97 -7.22
N ARG A 106 -9.70 -3.07 -6.62
CA ARG A 106 -9.75 -1.63 -6.91
C ARG A 106 -9.31 -1.32 -8.33
N VAL A 107 -8.23 -1.94 -8.78
CA VAL A 107 -7.68 -1.75 -10.12
C VAL A 107 -8.68 -2.21 -11.17
N GLU A 108 -9.29 -3.38 -10.99
CA GLU A 108 -10.37 -3.87 -11.84
C GLU A 108 -11.53 -2.87 -11.90
N ALA A 109 -11.97 -2.37 -10.74
CA ALA A 109 -13.13 -1.51 -10.61
C ALA A 109 -12.95 -0.08 -11.18
N LEU A 110 -11.72 0.46 -11.14
CA LEU A 110 -11.44 1.87 -11.45
C LEU A 110 -10.55 2.08 -12.68
N LEU A 111 -9.65 1.17 -12.99
CA LEU A 111 -8.68 1.30 -14.08
C LEU A 111 -8.92 0.31 -15.23
N GLY A 112 -9.62 -0.82 -14.95
CA GLY A 112 -9.95 -1.83 -15.94
C GLY A 112 -8.77 -2.71 -16.38
N ASP A 113 -8.93 -3.36 -17.54
CA ASP A 113 -8.07 -4.46 -18.00
C ASP A 113 -6.68 -4.04 -18.49
N ASP A 114 -6.45 -2.75 -18.68
CA ASP A 114 -5.13 -2.24 -19.13
C ASP A 114 -4.10 -2.21 -18.00
N TRP A 115 -4.49 -2.58 -16.80
CA TRP A 115 -3.65 -2.58 -15.61
C TRP A 115 -3.55 -3.97 -14.98
N VAL A 116 -2.45 -4.21 -14.28
CA VAL A 116 -2.22 -5.43 -13.50
C VAL A 116 -1.51 -5.10 -12.20
N VAL A 117 -1.94 -5.74 -11.12
CA VAL A 117 -1.23 -5.73 -9.84
C VAL A 117 -0.25 -6.89 -9.80
N LYS A 118 1.01 -6.59 -9.47
CA LYS A 118 2.07 -7.56 -9.20
C LYS A 118 2.48 -7.45 -7.75
N PHE A 119 2.71 -8.57 -7.11
CA PHE A 119 3.09 -8.62 -5.71
C PHE A 119 4.60 -8.73 -5.55
N ALA A 120 5.19 -7.83 -4.77
CA ALA A 120 6.58 -7.94 -4.32
C ALA A 120 6.68 -8.95 -3.17
N GLY A 121 7.84 -9.58 -3.04
CA GLY A 121 8.08 -10.52 -1.93
C GLY A 121 8.35 -9.83 -0.59
N SER A 122 8.67 -8.54 -0.59
CA SER A 122 9.03 -7.75 0.59
C SER A 122 8.96 -6.26 0.31
N ALA A 123 9.01 -5.44 1.36
CA ALA A 123 9.19 -3.99 1.27
C ALA A 123 10.48 -3.62 0.52
N ASP A 124 11.58 -4.31 0.80
CA ASP A 124 12.87 -4.06 0.15
C ASP A 124 12.79 -4.23 -1.37
N ALA A 125 11.97 -5.16 -1.86
CA ALA A 125 11.77 -5.35 -3.30
C ALA A 125 11.03 -4.16 -3.93
N ILE A 126 10.09 -3.53 -3.22
CA ILE A 126 9.43 -2.29 -3.68
C ILE A 126 10.46 -1.16 -3.78
N TRP A 127 11.27 -0.97 -2.75
CA TRP A 127 12.28 0.09 -2.74
C TRP A 127 13.40 -0.14 -3.75
N ALA A 128 13.76 -1.40 -4.02
CA ALA A 128 14.68 -1.76 -5.10
C ALA A 128 14.09 -1.38 -6.49
N ASP A 129 12.79 -1.56 -6.69
CA ASP A 129 12.12 -1.10 -7.92
C ASP A 129 12.17 0.44 -8.05
N HIS A 130 11.94 1.18 -6.96
CA HIS A 130 12.09 2.64 -6.95
C HIS A 130 13.50 3.07 -7.39
N ALA A 131 14.52 2.47 -6.79
CA ALA A 131 15.92 2.80 -7.09
C ALA A 131 16.29 2.47 -8.55
N SER A 132 15.85 1.31 -9.05
CA SER A 132 16.05 0.89 -10.43
C SER A 132 15.32 1.82 -11.41
N ALA A 133 14.05 2.11 -11.14
CA ALA A 133 13.24 3.00 -11.96
C ALA A 133 13.84 4.42 -12.05
N LYS A 134 14.34 4.96 -10.92
CA LYS A 134 15.03 6.24 -10.87
C LYS A 134 16.28 6.26 -11.74
N LYS A 135 17.10 5.21 -11.64
CA LYS A 135 18.33 5.04 -12.43
C LYS A 135 18.05 4.92 -13.93
N GLU A 136 16.99 4.21 -14.29
CA GLU A 136 16.58 3.97 -15.67
C GLU A 136 15.76 5.13 -16.26
N GLY A 137 15.27 6.03 -15.43
CA GLY A 137 14.40 7.14 -15.82
C GLY A 137 12.98 6.70 -16.22
N ARG A 138 12.56 5.48 -15.89
CA ARG A 138 11.22 4.95 -16.16
C ARG A 138 10.24 5.30 -15.05
N ALA A 139 8.98 5.46 -15.40
CA ALA A 139 7.94 5.59 -14.39
C ALA A 139 7.78 4.27 -13.59
N THR A 140 7.40 4.39 -12.33
CA THR A 140 6.94 3.27 -11.52
C THR A 140 5.77 3.70 -10.64
N LEU A 141 4.82 2.80 -10.46
CA LEU A 141 3.64 2.96 -9.62
C LEU A 141 3.63 1.83 -8.61
N THR A 142 3.79 2.15 -7.34
CA THR A 142 4.02 1.16 -6.29
C THR A 142 3.22 1.45 -5.06
N PHE A 143 2.93 0.40 -4.29
CA PHE A 143 2.50 0.56 -2.90
C PHE A 143 3.60 1.21 -2.08
N ASN A 144 3.22 2.07 -1.15
CA ASN A 144 4.09 2.67 -0.17
C ASN A 144 3.26 3.13 1.05
N TRP A 145 3.92 3.63 2.06
CA TRP A 145 3.26 4.17 3.25
C TRP A 145 4.03 5.35 3.81
N THR A 146 3.35 6.16 4.61
CA THR A 146 3.95 7.24 5.39
C THR A 146 3.47 7.14 6.84
N PRO A 147 4.34 7.43 7.84
CA PRO A 147 5.72 7.88 7.69
C PRO A 147 6.71 6.73 7.43
N ASN A 148 7.66 6.92 6.52
CA ASN A 148 8.84 6.08 6.36
C ASN A 148 10.00 6.89 5.75
N PHE A 149 11.15 6.24 5.51
CA PHE A 149 12.36 6.93 5.03
C PHE A 149 12.23 7.49 3.61
N THR A 150 11.33 6.95 2.78
CA THR A 150 11.11 7.44 1.41
C THR A 150 10.43 8.80 1.37
N ASP A 151 9.85 9.26 2.48
CA ASP A 151 9.25 10.60 2.59
C ASP A 151 10.29 11.70 2.31
N ALA A 152 11.57 11.44 2.64
CA ALA A 152 12.65 12.39 2.40
C ALA A 152 12.96 12.61 0.90
N ASP A 153 12.75 11.59 0.08
CA ASP A 153 12.95 11.66 -1.39
C ASP A 153 11.71 12.18 -2.14
N GLY A 154 10.60 12.32 -1.44
CA GLY A 154 9.30 12.68 -1.99
C GLY A 154 8.58 11.50 -2.65
N PHE A 155 7.35 11.24 -2.19
CA PHE A 155 6.45 10.25 -2.75
C PHE A 155 5.05 10.85 -2.85
N VAL A 156 4.40 10.67 -4.00
CA VAL A 156 3.07 11.23 -4.28
C VAL A 156 2.07 10.10 -4.33
N PHE A 157 1.21 10.03 -3.34
CA PHE A 157 0.12 9.05 -3.30
C PHE A 157 -0.95 9.39 -4.32
N ILE A 158 -1.52 8.37 -4.95
CA ILE A 158 -2.62 8.54 -5.90
C ILE A 158 -3.88 8.98 -5.15
N GLU A 159 -4.53 9.99 -5.67
CA GLU A 159 -5.83 10.48 -5.18
C GLU A 159 -6.96 9.62 -5.75
N TRP A 160 -7.29 8.54 -5.03
CA TRP A 160 -8.45 7.70 -5.31
C TRP A 160 -9.73 8.34 -4.78
N PRO A 161 -10.92 7.84 -5.18
CA PRO A 161 -12.16 8.25 -4.52
C PRO A 161 -12.08 8.02 -3.01
N PRO A 162 -12.70 8.89 -2.18
CA PRO A 162 -12.58 8.82 -0.73
C PRO A 162 -13.00 7.45 -0.17
N PHE A 163 -12.25 6.99 0.84
CA PHE A 163 -12.64 5.81 1.60
C PHE A 163 -13.94 6.07 2.39
N TYR A 164 -14.80 5.06 2.43
CA TYR A 164 -15.93 4.98 3.35
C TYR A 164 -16.08 3.54 3.86
N PRO A 165 -16.56 3.33 5.10
CA PRO A 165 -16.75 1.99 5.65
C PRO A 165 -17.64 1.13 4.75
N GLY A 166 -17.22 -0.11 4.47
CA GLY A 166 -17.95 -1.03 3.59
C GLY A 166 -17.68 -0.84 2.10
N CYS A 167 -16.79 0.07 1.69
CA CYS A 167 -16.54 0.28 0.26
C CYS A 167 -15.76 -0.84 -0.42
N ARG A 168 -15.00 -1.63 0.34
CA ARG A 168 -14.19 -2.73 -0.21
C ARG A 168 -15.06 -3.93 -0.55
N LYS A 169 -14.73 -4.68 -1.59
CA LYS A 169 -15.46 -5.89 -2.01
C LYS A 169 -15.55 -6.94 -0.90
N GLN A 170 -14.47 -7.12 -0.13
CA GLN A 170 -14.47 -7.99 1.05
C GLN A 170 -15.46 -7.57 2.15
N ASP A 171 -15.89 -6.31 2.16
CA ASP A 171 -16.86 -5.73 3.10
C ASP A 171 -18.24 -5.56 2.46
N GLY A 172 -18.43 -6.05 1.23
CA GLY A 172 -19.69 -6.01 0.48
C GLY A 172 -19.85 -4.82 -0.48
N GLY A 173 -18.80 -3.98 -0.62
CA GLY A 173 -18.79 -2.84 -1.55
C GLY A 173 -18.29 -3.19 -2.95
N ASP A 174 -18.01 -2.17 -3.75
CA ASP A 174 -17.57 -2.29 -5.14
C ASP A 174 -16.08 -1.97 -5.36
N SER A 175 -15.32 -1.77 -4.29
CA SER A 175 -13.88 -1.41 -4.27
C SER A 175 -13.51 -0.11 -4.99
N LYS A 176 -14.46 0.79 -5.23
CA LYS A 176 -14.22 2.09 -5.86
C LYS A 176 -13.81 3.16 -4.86
N CYS A 177 -12.88 2.86 -3.98
CA CYS A 177 -12.36 3.78 -2.97
C CYS A 177 -10.88 3.60 -2.71
N GLY A 178 -10.24 4.64 -2.16
CA GLY A 178 -8.87 4.62 -1.67
C GLY A 178 -8.74 3.98 -0.29
N SER A 179 -7.56 4.10 0.27
CA SER A 179 -7.25 3.60 1.61
C SER A 179 -7.64 4.60 2.69
N PRO A 180 -8.00 4.15 3.90
CA PRO A 180 -8.27 5.05 5.01
C PRO A 180 -6.99 5.69 5.53
N ILE A 181 -7.09 6.93 6.00
CA ILE A 181 -6.06 7.52 6.85
C ILE A 181 -6.17 6.88 8.23
N GLY A 182 -5.06 6.40 8.76
CA GLY A 182 -5.01 5.69 10.02
C GLY A 182 -4.02 6.28 11.02
N TRP A 183 -3.75 5.48 12.06
CA TRP A 183 -2.78 5.78 13.10
C TRP A 183 -2.01 4.50 13.43
N LEU A 184 -0.69 4.62 13.66
CA LEU A 184 0.08 3.51 14.19
C LEU A 184 -0.32 3.19 15.62
N LYS A 185 -0.50 1.92 15.93
CA LYS A 185 -0.74 1.42 17.28
C LYS A 185 0.48 0.67 17.82
N LYS A 186 0.47 0.49 19.13
CA LYS A 186 1.45 -0.31 19.88
C LYS A 186 0.75 -1.54 20.47
N ALA A 187 1.42 -2.67 20.44
CA ALA A 187 0.94 -3.92 21.02
C ALA A 187 1.99 -4.54 21.94
#